data_e9701b53634e7044fb1f5445b2b97612
#
_entry.id   e9701b53634e7044fb1f5445b2b97612
#
_cell.length_a   1.000
_cell.length_b   1.000
_cell.length_c   1.000
_cell.angle_alpha   90.00
_cell.angle_beta   90.00
_cell.angle_gamma   90.00
#
_symmetry.space_group_name_H-M   'P 1'
#
loop_
_entity.id
_entity.type
_entity.pdbx_description
1 polymer ?
#
loop_
_entity_poly.entity_id
_entity_poly.type
_entity_poly.pdbx_seq_one_letter_code
_entity_poly.pdbx_strand_id
1 'polypeptide(L)'
;MARRIARPAALWFLLVCVLPCALPADAGAQPAPPALTAPVNDFANVIDSSSNAEMDRRIRALQAASGDVVVVATVPTFKPYADIEEYAVKMFENGGRGIGAKGKDNGLLIVVAVQDRRVKIEVGYDLEQFITDGFAGETIRDQMTPQFRNGNYGAGLLAGATRIINRIAEGRGVTLQDVPRQAPVRRSTGTGFPWWIVIVIIITLINMRPRRRSRMWGGGPWSGWNSGIGPFGGGGGFGGGFGGFGGGGGGGGGFGGFGGGSSGGGGASGGW
;
A
#
# COMPACT_ATOMS: atom_id res chain seq x y z
N MET A 1 -88.92 -1.43 23.65
CA MET A 1 -87.77 -0.49 23.54
C MET A 1 -86.49 -1.27 23.99
N ALA A 2 -85.69 -1.74 23.03
CA ALA A 2 -84.49 -2.49 23.31
C ALA A 2 -83.27 -1.70 22.73
N ARG A 3 -82.46 -1.12 23.60
CA ARG A 3 -81.20 -0.44 23.24
C ARG A 3 -80.11 -1.50 23.05
N ARG A 4 -79.64 -1.64 21.85
CA ARG A 4 -78.42 -2.44 21.52
C ARG A 4 -77.18 -1.60 21.88
N ILE A 5 -76.39 -2.15 22.79
CA ILE A 5 -75.05 -1.61 23.13
C ILE A 5 -74.06 -2.18 22.13
N ALA A 6 -73.51 -1.32 21.27
CA ALA A 6 -72.40 -1.68 20.35
C ALA A 6 -71.11 -1.83 21.14
N ARG A 7 -70.45 -2.94 21.00
CA ARG A 7 -69.11 -3.27 21.55
C ARG A 7 -68.04 -2.62 20.69
N PRO A 8 -67.03 -1.91 21.26
CA PRO A 8 -65.90 -1.44 20.50
C PRO A 8 -64.83 -2.55 20.41
N ALA A 9 -64.92 -3.37 19.37
CA ALA A 9 -63.93 -4.39 19.06
C ALA A 9 -62.76 -3.87 18.15
N ALA A 10 -62.72 -2.53 17.90
CA ALA A 10 -61.80 -1.96 16.95
C ALA A 10 -60.53 -1.33 17.55
N LEU A 11 -60.35 -1.35 18.88
CA LEU A 11 -59.23 -0.66 19.54
C LEU A 11 -58.04 -1.60 19.96
N TRP A 12 -58.19 -2.90 19.77
CA TRP A 12 -57.12 -3.88 20.14
C TRP A 12 -56.23 -4.26 18.98
N PHE A 13 -56.57 -3.89 17.74
CA PHE A 13 -55.75 -4.26 16.58
C PHE A 13 -54.66 -3.22 16.22
N LEU A 14 -54.65 -2.05 16.85
CA LEU A 14 -53.68 -0.97 16.60
C LEU A 14 -52.50 -0.97 17.57
N LEU A 15 -52.48 -1.83 18.60
CA LEU A 15 -51.41 -1.84 19.60
C LEU A 15 -50.34 -2.95 19.37
N VAL A 16 -50.52 -3.81 18.37
CA VAL A 16 -49.60 -4.93 18.11
C VAL A 16 -48.62 -4.64 16.94
N CYS A 17 -48.82 -3.54 16.20
CA CYS A 17 -47.98 -3.23 15.03
C CYS A 17 -46.82 -2.24 15.25
N VAL A 18 -46.52 -1.80 16.48
CA VAL A 18 -45.50 -0.77 16.74
C VAL A 18 -44.29 -1.35 17.53
N LEU A 19 -44.14 -2.67 17.64
CA LEU A 19 -42.98 -3.21 18.29
C LEU A 19 -42.29 -4.26 17.42
N PRO A 20 -41.60 -3.83 16.33
CA PRO A 20 -40.40 -4.55 15.99
C PRO A 20 -39.25 -3.61 15.71
N CYS A 21 -38.08 -4.06 16.07
CA CYS A 21 -36.78 -3.62 15.59
C CYS A 21 -36.14 -2.41 16.27
N ALA A 22 -35.82 -2.59 17.52
CA ALA A 22 -34.56 -2.07 18.01
C ALA A 22 -33.75 -3.27 18.55
N LEU A 23 -33.39 -4.19 17.68
CA LEU A 23 -32.18 -4.99 17.94
C LEU A 23 -31.04 -4.00 17.74
N PRO A 24 -30.23 -3.68 18.75
CA PRO A 24 -28.95 -3.07 18.49
C PRO A 24 -28.23 -4.05 17.57
N ALA A 25 -27.98 -3.64 16.33
CA ALA A 25 -26.93 -4.24 15.54
C ALA A 25 -25.69 -3.99 16.40
N ASP A 26 -25.21 -4.99 17.10
CA ASP A 26 -23.84 -5.03 17.56
C ASP A 26 -23.00 -4.88 16.30
N ALA A 27 -22.69 -3.63 15.97
CA ALA A 27 -21.61 -3.31 15.06
C ALA A 27 -20.37 -3.78 15.81
N GLY A 28 -20.05 -5.06 15.66
CA GLY A 28 -18.91 -5.70 16.28
C GLY A 28 -17.70 -4.86 15.93
N ALA A 29 -17.22 -4.07 16.89
CA ALA A 29 -16.00 -3.30 16.72
C ALA A 29 -14.91 -4.30 16.32
N GLN A 30 -14.32 -4.11 15.15
CA GLN A 30 -13.21 -4.95 14.69
C GLN A 30 -12.12 -4.92 15.76
N PRO A 31 -11.58 -6.09 16.16
CA PRO A 31 -10.52 -6.12 17.16
C PRO A 31 -9.33 -5.30 16.66
N ALA A 32 -8.84 -4.39 17.49
CA ALA A 32 -7.70 -3.56 17.14
C ALA A 32 -6.46 -4.43 16.85
N PRO A 33 -5.62 -4.04 15.87
CA PRO A 33 -4.34 -4.68 15.64
C PRO A 33 -3.48 -4.68 16.90
N PRO A 34 -2.56 -5.66 17.06
CA PRO A 34 -1.66 -5.68 18.20
C PRO A 34 -0.80 -4.42 18.24
N ALA A 35 -0.53 -3.92 19.44
CA ALA A 35 0.25 -2.70 19.64
C ALA A 35 1.72 -2.92 19.24
N LEU A 36 2.24 -2.01 18.44
CA LEU A 36 3.64 -1.97 18.05
C LEU A 36 4.47 -1.34 19.18
N THR A 37 5.52 -2.00 19.62
CA THR A 37 6.36 -1.59 20.74
C THR A 37 7.84 -1.55 20.42
N ALA A 38 8.28 -2.19 19.35
CA ALA A 38 9.66 -2.33 18.95
C ALA A 38 9.83 -2.07 17.44
N PRO A 39 11.07 -1.89 16.96
CA PRO A 39 11.34 -1.81 15.51
C PRO A 39 10.87 -3.06 14.75
N VAL A 40 11.03 -4.23 15.37
CA VAL A 40 10.59 -5.51 14.82
C VAL A 40 9.61 -6.16 15.79
N ASN A 41 8.39 -6.43 15.32
CA ASN A 41 7.30 -7.01 16.09
C ASN A 41 6.85 -8.32 15.42
N ASP A 42 7.35 -9.44 15.90
CA ASP A 42 7.09 -10.76 15.32
C ASP A 42 5.95 -11.49 16.04
N PHE A 43 4.69 -11.09 15.75
CA PHE A 43 3.51 -11.73 16.34
C PHE A 43 3.17 -13.10 15.72
N ALA A 44 3.74 -13.41 14.56
CA ALA A 44 3.56 -14.71 13.89
C ALA A 44 4.65 -15.74 14.22
N ASN A 45 5.73 -15.32 14.93
CA ASN A 45 6.90 -16.13 15.26
C ASN A 45 7.53 -16.81 14.03
N VAL A 46 7.78 -16.02 12.97
CA VAL A 46 8.34 -16.51 11.70
C VAL A 46 9.69 -15.88 11.35
N ILE A 47 10.19 -14.97 12.19
CA ILE A 47 11.49 -14.32 12.00
C ILE A 47 12.54 -15.03 12.85
N ASP A 48 13.59 -15.49 12.22
CA ASP A 48 14.74 -16.03 12.93
C ASP A 48 15.46 -14.95 13.75
N SER A 49 16.12 -15.34 14.84
CA SER A 49 16.75 -14.42 15.78
C SER A 49 17.86 -13.57 15.15
N SER A 50 18.58 -14.11 14.16
CA SER A 50 19.65 -13.39 13.47
C SER A 50 19.10 -12.30 12.57
N SER A 51 18.06 -12.59 11.78
CA SER A 51 17.36 -11.59 10.95
C SER A 51 16.70 -10.51 11.80
N ASN A 52 16.09 -10.89 12.94
CA ASN A 52 15.47 -9.96 13.87
C ASN A 52 16.49 -8.96 14.42
N ALA A 53 17.59 -9.46 15.00
CA ALA A 53 18.63 -8.61 15.57
C ALA A 53 19.26 -7.66 14.55
N GLU A 54 19.47 -8.16 13.32
CA GLU A 54 20.08 -7.37 12.26
C GLU A 54 19.11 -6.29 11.72
N MET A 55 17.81 -6.58 11.61
CA MET A 55 16.80 -5.58 11.27
C MET A 55 16.69 -4.51 12.35
N ASP A 56 16.60 -4.90 13.62
CA ASP A 56 16.55 -3.95 14.75
C ASP A 56 17.75 -3.01 14.73
N ARG A 57 18.96 -3.55 14.53
CA ARG A 57 20.18 -2.75 14.45
C ARG A 57 20.14 -1.73 13.31
N ARG A 58 19.74 -2.14 12.10
CA ARG A 58 19.69 -1.27 10.92
C ARG A 58 18.61 -0.19 11.05
N ILE A 59 17.45 -0.55 11.57
CA ILE A 59 16.36 0.41 11.80
C ILE A 59 16.78 1.47 12.80
N ARG A 60 17.40 1.08 13.90
CA ARG A 60 17.91 2.03 14.89
C ARG A 60 19.02 2.91 14.35
N ALA A 61 19.90 2.37 13.51
CA ALA A 61 20.94 3.16 12.83
C ALA A 61 20.32 4.24 11.93
N LEU A 62 19.27 3.91 11.17
CA LEU A 62 18.55 4.90 10.37
C LEU A 62 17.90 5.96 11.27
N GLN A 63 17.20 5.55 12.31
CA GLN A 63 16.53 6.45 13.24
C GLN A 63 17.52 7.42 13.90
N ALA A 64 18.67 6.93 14.31
CA ALA A 64 19.72 7.77 14.91
C ALA A 64 20.32 8.78 13.91
N ALA A 65 20.45 8.39 12.63
CA ALA A 65 21.07 9.23 11.61
C ALA A 65 20.13 10.26 10.97
N SER A 66 18.85 9.92 10.76
CA SER A 66 17.87 10.78 10.05
C SER A 66 16.66 11.15 10.89
N GLY A 67 16.37 10.41 11.96
CA GLY A 67 15.14 10.52 12.72
C GLY A 67 13.96 9.80 12.09
N ASP A 68 14.11 9.21 10.90
CA ASP A 68 13.05 8.44 10.23
C ASP A 68 12.86 7.09 10.91
N VAL A 69 11.62 6.61 10.89
CA VAL A 69 11.22 5.42 11.64
C VAL A 69 10.70 4.34 10.68
N VAL A 70 11.35 3.21 10.69
CA VAL A 70 10.85 2.00 10.01
C VAL A 70 10.41 1.00 11.07
N VAL A 71 9.26 0.39 10.88
CA VAL A 71 8.74 -0.68 11.75
C VAL A 71 8.39 -1.88 10.89
N VAL A 72 8.74 -3.05 11.39
CA VAL A 72 8.39 -4.34 10.77
C VAL A 72 7.45 -5.09 11.70
N ALA A 73 6.36 -5.61 11.15
CA ALA A 73 5.41 -6.44 11.89
C ALA A 73 5.05 -7.69 11.10
N THR A 74 5.01 -8.84 11.76
CA THR A 74 4.42 -10.05 11.22
C THR A 74 3.19 -10.42 12.03
N VAL A 75 2.12 -10.82 11.36
CA VAL A 75 0.88 -11.25 12.02
C VAL A 75 0.42 -12.57 11.41
N PRO A 76 -0.31 -13.42 12.17
CA PRO A 76 -0.87 -14.64 11.61
C PRO A 76 -1.84 -14.35 10.46
N THR A 77 -2.76 -13.40 10.64
CA THR A 77 -3.78 -13.01 9.67
C THR A 77 -4.19 -11.55 9.89
N PHE A 78 -4.65 -10.90 8.84
CA PHE A 78 -5.25 -9.57 8.95
C PHE A 78 -6.77 -9.62 9.25
N LYS A 79 -7.37 -10.81 9.22
CA LYS A 79 -8.81 -10.94 9.48
C LYS A 79 -9.15 -10.57 10.93
N PRO A 80 -10.28 -9.91 11.18
CA PRO A 80 -11.48 -9.79 10.32
C PRO A 80 -11.53 -8.54 9.42
N TYR A 81 -10.44 -7.83 9.23
CA TYR A 81 -10.39 -6.69 8.30
C TYR A 81 -10.67 -7.15 6.86
N ALA A 82 -11.17 -6.24 6.02
CA ALA A 82 -11.53 -6.53 4.64
C ALA A 82 -10.30 -6.89 3.79
N ASP A 83 -9.22 -6.14 3.97
CA ASP A 83 -7.96 -6.32 3.26
C ASP A 83 -6.75 -5.93 4.14
N ILE A 84 -5.56 -6.17 3.60
CA ILE A 84 -4.31 -5.84 4.29
C ILE A 84 -4.04 -4.34 4.31
N GLU A 85 -4.60 -3.60 3.39
CA GLU A 85 -4.48 -2.16 3.25
C GLU A 85 -5.15 -1.47 4.45
N GLU A 86 -6.42 -1.79 4.72
CA GLU A 86 -7.15 -1.30 5.89
C GLU A 86 -6.43 -1.69 7.19
N TYR A 87 -6.01 -2.96 7.27
CA TYR A 87 -5.30 -3.47 8.43
C TYR A 87 -3.98 -2.71 8.68
N ALA A 88 -3.20 -2.44 7.62
CA ALA A 88 -1.93 -1.74 7.72
C ALA A 88 -2.09 -0.30 8.19
N VAL A 89 -3.09 0.43 7.68
CA VAL A 89 -3.42 1.79 8.14
C VAL A 89 -3.77 1.78 9.63
N LYS A 90 -4.63 0.85 10.07
CA LYS A 90 -4.99 0.72 11.48
C LYS A 90 -3.80 0.34 12.36
N MET A 91 -2.92 -0.52 11.88
CA MET A 91 -1.70 -0.88 12.58
C MET A 91 -0.71 0.31 12.62
N PHE A 92 -0.62 1.10 11.56
CA PHE A 92 0.20 2.30 11.50
C PHE A 92 -0.26 3.36 12.52
N GLU A 93 -1.57 3.52 12.69
CA GLU A 93 -2.15 4.40 13.72
C GLU A 93 -1.72 3.98 15.14
N ASN A 94 -1.44 2.71 15.37
CA ASN A 94 -0.92 2.13 16.62
C ASN A 94 -1.66 2.64 17.87
N GLY A 95 -3.00 2.61 17.82
CA GLY A 95 -3.84 3.10 18.91
C GLY A 95 -3.71 4.61 19.15
N GLY A 96 -3.50 5.39 18.09
CA GLY A 96 -3.36 6.85 18.14
C GLY A 96 -1.95 7.35 18.44
N ARG A 97 -0.98 6.45 18.66
CA ARG A 97 0.44 6.82 18.84
C ARG A 97 1.17 7.11 17.53
N GLY A 98 0.69 6.53 16.40
CA GLY A 98 1.29 6.65 15.07
C GLY A 98 2.74 6.19 14.99
N ILE A 99 3.23 5.87 13.79
CA ILE A 99 4.63 5.57 13.53
C ILE A 99 5.32 6.84 13.00
N GLY A 100 6.48 7.17 13.51
CA GLY A 100 7.21 8.40 13.18
C GLY A 100 7.09 9.48 14.24
N ALA A 101 7.74 10.62 14.01
CA ALA A 101 7.69 11.76 14.91
C ALA A 101 6.41 12.59 14.64
N LYS A 102 5.83 13.10 15.71
CA LYS A 102 4.63 13.94 15.64
C LYS A 102 4.82 15.13 14.71
N GLY A 103 3.93 15.26 13.72
CA GLY A 103 3.94 16.34 12.77
C GLY A 103 5.05 16.27 11.71
N LYS A 104 5.79 15.15 11.65
CA LYS A 104 6.79 14.90 10.62
C LYS A 104 6.33 13.84 9.62
N ASP A 105 5.42 12.96 10.03
CA ASP A 105 4.86 11.86 9.21
C ASP A 105 5.95 11.00 8.52
N ASN A 106 7.09 10.85 9.22
CA ASN A 106 8.31 10.22 8.74
C ASN A 106 8.42 8.75 9.20
N GLY A 107 7.27 8.08 9.26
CA GLY A 107 7.16 6.67 9.60
C GLY A 107 6.96 5.78 8.39
N LEU A 108 7.37 4.51 8.49
CA LEU A 108 7.10 3.47 7.51
C LEU A 108 6.82 2.16 8.23
N LEU A 109 5.78 1.44 7.80
CA LEU A 109 5.42 0.13 8.31
C LEU A 109 5.53 -0.92 7.20
N ILE A 110 6.18 -2.03 7.53
CA ILE A 110 6.13 -3.25 6.72
C ILE A 110 5.32 -4.26 7.51
N VAL A 111 4.17 -4.69 7.00
CA VAL A 111 3.34 -5.71 7.64
C VAL A 111 3.20 -6.94 6.76
N VAL A 112 3.35 -8.12 7.35
CA VAL A 112 3.21 -9.42 6.68
C VAL A 112 2.16 -10.24 7.39
N ALA A 113 1.09 -10.61 6.68
CA ALA A 113 0.06 -11.54 7.13
C ALA A 113 0.37 -12.93 6.55
N VAL A 114 0.90 -13.80 7.40
CA VAL A 114 1.54 -15.05 6.98
C VAL A 114 0.54 -16.05 6.38
N GLN A 115 -0.60 -16.26 7.05
CA GLN A 115 -1.63 -17.21 6.60
C GLN A 115 -2.34 -16.72 5.34
N ASP A 116 -2.51 -15.41 5.21
CA ASP A 116 -3.16 -14.79 4.06
C ASP A 116 -2.18 -14.61 2.88
N ARG A 117 -0.88 -14.84 3.10
CA ARG A 117 0.20 -14.63 2.12
C ARG A 117 0.17 -13.22 1.52
N ARG A 118 0.05 -12.24 2.38
CA ARG A 118 -0.01 -10.83 1.97
C ARG A 118 1.03 -10.01 2.71
N VAL A 119 1.60 -9.07 1.99
CA VAL A 119 2.52 -8.07 2.52
C VAL A 119 2.08 -6.69 2.08
N LYS A 120 2.19 -5.71 2.98
CA LYS A 120 1.96 -4.30 2.70
C LYS A 120 3.12 -3.49 3.25
N ILE A 121 3.56 -2.53 2.47
CA ILE A 121 4.43 -1.44 2.91
C ILE A 121 3.55 -0.21 2.97
N GLU A 122 3.34 0.33 4.16
CA GLU A 122 2.59 1.55 4.42
C GLU A 122 3.57 2.69 4.67
N VAL A 123 3.43 3.80 3.97
CA VAL A 123 4.40 4.89 3.95
C VAL A 123 3.77 6.16 4.51
N GLY A 124 4.44 6.80 5.46
CA GLY A 124 4.05 8.12 5.96
C GLY A 124 4.34 9.22 4.93
N TYR A 125 3.56 10.28 4.96
CA TYR A 125 3.57 11.34 3.93
C TYR A 125 4.94 11.92 3.63
N ASP A 126 5.78 12.14 4.62
CA ASP A 126 7.11 12.72 4.43
C ASP A 126 8.08 11.77 3.71
N LEU A 127 7.85 10.46 3.80
CA LEU A 127 8.68 9.45 3.15
C LEU A 127 8.24 9.09 1.72
N GLU A 128 7.03 9.48 1.28
CA GLU A 128 6.52 9.17 -0.06
C GLU A 128 7.41 9.73 -1.17
N GLN A 129 8.09 10.86 -0.93
CA GLN A 129 9.05 11.43 -1.86
C GLN A 129 10.26 10.52 -2.15
N PHE A 130 10.62 9.65 -1.20
CA PHE A 130 11.73 8.70 -1.33
C PHE A 130 11.25 7.29 -1.65
N ILE A 131 10.17 6.87 -0.99
CA ILE A 131 9.57 5.54 -1.10
C ILE A 131 8.23 5.67 -1.84
N THR A 132 8.30 5.74 -3.14
CA THR A 132 7.12 5.76 -4.01
C THR A 132 6.44 4.39 -4.03
N ASP A 133 5.16 4.33 -4.41
CA ASP A 133 4.41 3.07 -4.56
C ASP A 133 5.12 2.10 -5.52
N GLY A 134 5.68 2.62 -6.60
CA GLY A 134 6.48 1.84 -7.55
C GLY A 134 7.70 1.18 -6.92
N PHE A 135 8.46 1.93 -6.10
CA PHE A 135 9.63 1.43 -5.39
C PHE A 135 9.24 0.41 -4.32
N ALA A 136 8.18 0.68 -3.57
CA ALA A 136 7.65 -0.24 -2.57
C ALA A 136 7.19 -1.57 -3.23
N GLY A 137 6.44 -1.49 -4.33
CA GLY A 137 6.00 -2.66 -5.09
C GLY A 137 7.15 -3.46 -5.70
N GLU A 138 8.18 -2.80 -6.23
CA GLU A 138 9.41 -3.45 -6.72
C GLU A 138 10.15 -4.15 -5.57
N THR A 139 10.26 -3.50 -4.41
CA THR A 139 10.88 -4.08 -3.21
C THR A 139 10.18 -5.35 -2.77
N ILE A 140 8.84 -5.35 -2.74
CA ILE A 140 8.05 -6.54 -2.43
C ILE A 140 8.33 -7.67 -3.43
N ARG A 141 8.23 -7.38 -4.74
CA ARG A 141 8.36 -8.41 -5.77
C ARG A 141 9.77 -8.99 -5.86
N ASP A 142 10.79 -8.16 -5.76
CA ASP A 142 12.15 -8.56 -6.08
C ASP A 142 12.93 -9.03 -4.86
N GLN A 143 12.63 -8.49 -3.66
CA GLN A 143 13.39 -8.80 -2.45
C GLN A 143 12.62 -9.71 -1.48
N MET A 144 11.31 -9.48 -1.29
CA MET A 144 10.55 -10.16 -0.25
C MET A 144 9.87 -11.43 -0.76
N THR A 145 9.07 -11.32 -1.82
CA THR A 145 8.24 -12.42 -2.33
C THR A 145 9.02 -13.70 -2.67
N PRO A 146 10.21 -13.66 -3.30
CA PRO A 146 10.97 -14.86 -3.59
C PRO A 146 11.38 -15.63 -2.32
N GLN A 147 11.72 -14.91 -1.25
CA GLN A 147 12.06 -15.50 0.04
C GLN A 147 10.83 -16.05 0.75
N PHE A 148 9.72 -15.32 0.73
CA PHE A 148 8.46 -15.73 1.38
C PHE A 148 7.89 -17.02 0.77
N ARG A 149 8.00 -17.22 -0.55
CA ARG A 149 7.63 -18.47 -1.22
C ARG A 149 8.41 -19.69 -0.72
N ASN A 150 9.62 -19.47 -0.27
CA ASN A 150 10.49 -20.50 0.31
C ASN A 150 10.34 -20.64 1.84
N GLY A 151 9.44 -19.85 2.46
CA GLY A 151 9.25 -19.82 3.91
C GLY A 151 10.30 -19.00 4.68
N ASN A 152 11.24 -18.35 3.99
CA ASN A 152 12.32 -17.56 4.59
C ASN A 152 11.86 -16.13 4.90
N TYR A 153 10.93 -15.99 5.83
CA TYR A 153 10.31 -14.67 6.15
C TYR A 153 11.32 -13.68 6.68
N GLY A 154 12.18 -14.09 7.62
CA GLY A 154 13.23 -13.24 8.19
C GLY A 154 14.17 -12.68 7.13
N ALA A 155 14.67 -13.52 6.24
CA ALA A 155 15.57 -13.11 5.15
C ALA A 155 14.88 -12.14 4.17
N GLY A 156 13.61 -12.40 3.81
CA GLY A 156 12.86 -11.54 2.92
C GLY A 156 12.59 -10.16 3.53
N LEU A 157 12.20 -10.13 4.80
CA LEU A 157 11.98 -8.88 5.55
C LEU A 157 13.27 -8.09 5.71
N LEU A 158 14.38 -8.76 6.06
CA LEU A 158 15.69 -8.14 6.19
C LEU A 158 16.14 -7.50 4.87
N ALA A 159 16.00 -8.21 3.75
CA ALA A 159 16.36 -7.71 2.42
C ALA A 159 15.51 -6.49 2.04
N GLY A 160 14.19 -6.58 2.21
CA GLY A 160 13.27 -5.49 1.90
C GLY A 160 13.48 -4.26 2.79
N ALA A 161 13.58 -4.46 4.11
CA ALA A 161 13.85 -3.37 5.06
C ALA A 161 15.19 -2.69 4.76
N THR A 162 16.24 -3.45 4.45
CA THR A 162 17.54 -2.88 4.09
C THR A 162 17.47 -2.02 2.84
N ARG A 163 16.74 -2.45 1.81
CA ARG A 163 16.55 -1.67 0.58
C ARG A 163 15.85 -0.35 0.87
N ILE A 164 14.80 -0.38 1.69
CA ILE A 164 14.05 0.81 2.11
C ILE A 164 14.93 1.74 2.93
N ILE A 165 15.65 1.23 3.93
CA ILE A 165 16.56 1.99 4.78
C ILE A 165 17.62 2.70 3.94
N ASN A 166 18.26 2.01 3.00
CA ASN A 166 19.25 2.60 2.11
C ASN A 166 18.64 3.71 1.24
N ARG A 167 17.42 3.51 0.74
CA ARG A 167 16.74 4.52 -0.08
C ARG A 167 16.40 5.77 0.70
N ILE A 168 15.93 5.62 1.96
CA ILE A 168 15.67 6.76 2.85
C ILE A 168 16.97 7.48 3.17
N ALA A 169 18.04 6.75 3.53
CA ALA A 169 19.34 7.33 3.83
C ALA A 169 19.92 8.14 2.65
N GLU A 170 19.82 7.62 1.42
CA GLU A 170 20.18 8.33 0.20
C GLU A 170 19.36 9.61 0.04
N GLY A 171 18.03 9.53 0.21
CA GLY A 171 17.14 10.68 0.09
C GLY A 171 17.40 11.77 1.13
N ARG A 172 17.80 11.37 2.34
CA ARG A 172 18.18 12.28 3.44
C ARG A 172 19.63 12.76 3.37
N GLY A 173 20.44 12.19 2.46
CA GLY A 173 21.87 12.52 2.37
C GLY A 173 22.68 12.06 3.58
N VAL A 174 22.21 11.03 4.32
CA VAL A 174 22.92 10.49 5.48
C VAL A 174 23.66 9.21 5.11
N THR A 175 24.84 8.99 5.74
CA THR A 175 25.63 7.77 5.54
C THR A 175 25.42 6.87 6.75
N LEU A 176 24.93 5.65 6.51
CA LEU A 176 24.79 4.64 7.55
C LEU A 176 26.08 3.81 7.61
N GLN A 177 26.69 3.77 8.79
CA GLN A 177 27.78 2.86 9.07
C GLN A 177 27.18 1.46 9.32
N ASP A 178 27.83 0.41 8.77
CA ASP A 178 27.42 -0.98 8.96
C ASP A 178 26.10 -1.44 8.32
N VAL A 179 25.49 -0.64 7.47
CA VAL A 179 24.38 -1.11 6.63
C VAL A 179 24.92 -1.43 5.24
N PRO A 180 24.88 -2.69 4.77
CA PRO A 180 25.36 -3.05 3.45
C PRO A 180 24.61 -2.24 2.38
N ARG A 181 25.35 -1.50 1.57
CA ARG A 181 24.75 -0.86 0.38
C ARG A 181 24.38 -1.97 -0.59
N GLN A 182 23.12 -2.13 -0.86
CA GLN A 182 22.69 -3.02 -1.93
C GLN A 182 23.21 -2.44 -3.25
N ALA A 183 24.01 -3.25 -3.97
CA ALA A 183 24.36 -2.90 -5.32
C ALA A 183 23.06 -2.65 -6.12
N PRO A 184 23.02 -1.59 -6.97
CA PRO A 184 21.84 -1.35 -7.79
C PRO A 184 21.53 -2.65 -8.54
N VAL A 185 20.31 -3.15 -8.38
CA VAL A 185 19.84 -4.29 -9.16
C VAL A 185 20.00 -3.88 -10.61
N ARG A 186 20.99 -4.44 -11.29
CA ARG A 186 21.10 -4.28 -12.74
C ARG A 186 19.79 -4.83 -13.28
N ARG A 187 18.88 -3.92 -13.63
CA ARG A 187 17.75 -4.32 -14.46
C ARG A 187 18.39 -5.05 -15.63
N SER A 188 18.22 -6.36 -15.68
CA SER A 188 18.37 -7.08 -16.92
C SER A 188 17.42 -6.34 -17.85
N THR A 189 17.96 -5.45 -18.67
CA THR A 189 17.30 -5.05 -19.89
C THR A 189 17.13 -6.35 -20.61
N GLY A 190 15.99 -7.02 -20.34
CA GLY A 190 15.55 -8.14 -21.14
C GLY A 190 15.78 -7.66 -22.56
N THR A 191 16.53 -8.41 -23.32
CA THR A 191 16.80 -8.17 -24.72
C THR A 191 15.46 -7.87 -25.34
N GLY A 192 15.08 -6.59 -25.38
CA GLY A 192 13.86 -6.15 -25.99
C GLY A 192 13.91 -6.75 -27.38
N PHE A 193 12.93 -7.56 -27.71
CA PHE A 193 12.80 -8.15 -29.03
C PHE A 193 13.16 -7.02 -30.02
N PRO A 194 14.25 -7.19 -30.79
CA PRO A 194 14.76 -6.06 -31.56
C PRO A 194 13.71 -5.70 -32.60
N TRP A 195 12.90 -4.72 -32.26
CA TRP A 195 11.75 -4.25 -33.07
C TRP A 195 12.14 -3.91 -34.53
N TRP A 196 13.43 -3.65 -34.79
CA TRP A 196 13.95 -3.49 -36.15
C TRP A 196 13.79 -4.76 -36.99
N ILE A 197 13.78 -5.95 -36.39
CA ILE A 197 13.49 -7.23 -37.09
C ILE A 197 12.05 -7.20 -37.61
N VAL A 198 11.11 -6.69 -36.84
CA VAL A 198 9.70 -6.57 -37.26
C VAL A 198 9.60 -5.60 -38.46
N ILE A 199 10.35 -4.51 -38.43
CA ILE A 199 10.40 -3.56 -39.55
C ILE A 199 11.00 -4.22 -40.78
N VAL A 200 12.09 -4.95 -40.66
CA VAL A 200 12.70 -5.70 -41.79
C VAL A 200 11.71 -6.72 -42.35
N ILE A 201 10.99 -7.45 -41.53
CA ILE A 201 9.98 -8.41 -41.96
C ILE A 201 8.86 -7.69 -42.69
N ILE A 202 8.35 -6.57 -42.18
CA ILE A 202 7.29 -5.77 -42.83
C ILE A 202 7.77 -5.23 -44.19
N ILE A 203 8.98 -4.69 -44.26
CA ILE A 203 9.56 -4.17 -45.52
C ILE A 203 9.72 -5.32 -46.51
N THR A 204 10.18 -6.50 -46.09
CA THR A 204 10.34 -7.68 -46.94
C THR A 204 8.97 -8.15 -47.47
N LEU A 205 7.95 -8.20 -46.60
CA LEU A 205 6.60 -8.58 -47.00
C LEU A 205 5.96 -7.56 -47.98
N ILE A 206 6.22 -6.27 -47.81
CA ILE A 206 5.77 -5.22 -48.73
C ILE A 206 6.47 -5.37 -50.08
N ASN A 207 7.76 -5.69 -50.10
CA ASN A 207 8.52 -5.89 -51.36
C ASN A 207 8.21 -7.23 -52.05
N MET A 208 7.71 -8.24 -51.33
CA MET A 208 7.28 -9.53 -51.91
C MET A 208 5.88 -9.48 -52.56
N ARG A 209 5.17 -8.34 -52.48
CA ARG A 209 3.90 -8.22 -53.20
C ARG A 209 4.17 -8.24 -54.71
N PRO A 210 3.64 -9.21 -55.46
CA PRO A 210 3.81 -9.26 -56.90
C PRO A 210 3.25 -7.97 -57.51
N ARG A 211 4.11 -7.24 -58.22
CA ARG A 211 3.70 -6.06 -58.99
C ARG A 211 2.68 -6.53 -60.02
N ARG A 212 1.39 -6.55 -59.66
CA ARG A 212 0.31 -6.63 -60.64
C ARG A 212 0.35 -5.31 -61.40
N ARG A 213 0.86 -5.38 -62.63
CA ARG A 213 0.61 -4.36 -63.65
C ARG A 213 -0.90 -4.19 -63.81
N SER A 214 -1.48 -3.20 -63.14
CA SER A 214 -2.82 -2.75 -63.46
C SER A 214 -2.69 -1.55 -64.39
N ARG A 215 -3.24 -1.76 -65.55
CA ARG A 215 -3.50 -0.73 -66.55
C ARG A 215 -4.33 0.39 -65.93
N MET A 216 -3.88 1.57 -66.24
CA MET A 216 -4.49 2.87 -66.18
C MET A 216 -5.97 2.85 -66.56
N TRP A 217 -6.86 3.36 -65.72
CA TRP A 217 -8.00 4.15 -66.19
C TRP A 217 -8.46 5.08 -65.05
N GLY A 218 -8.70 6.28 -65.50
CA GLY A 218 -8.85 7.54 -64.98
C GLY A 218 -9.97 7.82 -64.00
N GLY A 219 -9.86 9.00 -63.46
CA GLY A 219 -10.99 9.87 -63.19
C GLY A 219 -11.39 10.02 -61.72
N GLY A 220 -11.20 11.22 -61.25
CA GLY A 220 -12.14 11.83 -60.32
C GLY A 220 -11.60 12.28 -58.96
N PRO A 221 -11.68 13.58 -58.70
CA PRO A 221 -11.30 14.12 -57.41
C PRO A 221 -12.50 14.19 -56.46
N TRP A 222 -12.34 13.74 -55.25
CA TRP A 222 -13.25 14.16 -54.16
C TRP A 222 -12.49 14.33 -52.87
N SER A 223 -12.42 15.55 -52.56
CA SER A 223 -12.38 16.30 -51.31
C SER A 223 -12.61 15.52 -50.03
N GLY A 224 -11.74 15.74 -49.08
CA GLY A 224 -11.97 16.31 -47.80
C GLY A 224 -12.76 15.51 -46.77
N TRP A 225 -12.13 15.21 -45.71
CA TRP A 225 -12.69 15.52 -44.41
C TRP A 225 -11.57 15.53 -43.38
N ASN A 226 -11.29 16.75 -42.95
CA ASN A 226 -10.66 17.04 -41.67
C ASN A 226 -11.66 16.68 -40.57
N SER A 227 -11.24 15.99 -39.56
CA SER A 227 -11.72 16.26 -38.25
C SER A 227 -10.62 15.92 -37.25
N GLY A 228 -9.93 16.96 -36.90
CA GLY A 228 -9.28 17.07 -35.63
C GLY A 228 -10.27 17.10 -34.52
N ILE A 229 -9.92 16.51 -33.45
CA ILE A 229 -10.27 16.90 -32.10
C ILE A 229 -9.17 16.35 -31.21
N GLY A 230 -8.31 17.26 -30.73
CA GLY A 230 -7.91 17.32 -29.36
C GLY A 230 -9.14 17.57 -28.51
N PRO A 231 -9.10 17.94 -27.32
CA PRO A 231 -8.12 17.96 -26.27
C PRO A 231 -8.74 17.47 -24.95
N PHE A 232 -8.00 17.08 -24.02
CA PHE A 232 -8.48 17.16 -22.64
C PHE A 232 -7.37 17.68 -21.72
N GLY A 233 -7.46 18.98 -21.53
CA GLY A 233 -7.00 19.63 -20.34
C GLY A 233 -8.15 19.73 -19.35
N GLY A 234 -7.84 19.93 -18.11
CA GLY A 234 -8.74 20.21 -16.99
C GLY A 234 -8.32 19.34 -15.81
N GLY A 235 -7.67 19.77 -14.77
CA GLY A 235 -7.83 21.00 -14.03
C GLY A 235 -8.80 20.72 -12.90
N GLY A 236 -8.31 20.54 -11.65
CA GLY A 236 -9.18 20.45 -10.49
C GLY A 236 -8.44 20.04 -9.24
N GLY A 237 -7.79 20.99 -8.58
CA GLY A 237 -7.34 20.84 -7.21
C GLY A 237 -8.51 20.93 -6.25
N PHE A 238 -8.45 20.18 -5.18
CA PHE A 238 -9.13 20.50 -3.94
C PHE A 238 -8.20 20.22 -2.78
N GLY A 239 -7.83 21.31 -2.15
CA GLY A 239 -7.26 21.32 -0.82
C GLY A 239 -8.35 21.12 0.22
N GLY A 240 -8.00 20.59 1.38
CA GLY A 240 -8.85 20.48 2.54
C GLY A 240 -8.04 19.95 3.70
N GLY A 241 -7.41 20.83 4.45
CA GLY A 241 -6.84 20.54 5.74
C GLY A 241 -7.89 20.56 6.83
N PHE A 242 -7.71 19.74 7.84
CA PHE A 242 -8.16 19.90 9.23
C PHE A 242 -7.28 18.95 10.01
N GLY A 243 -6.53 19.37 10.98
CA GLY A 243 -6.92 20.00 12.19
C GLY A 243 -6.60 19.02 13.31
N GLY A 244 -5.51 19.28 14.06
CA GLY A 244 -4.90 18.49 15.08
C GLY A 244 -5.72 18.31 16.33
N PHE A 245 -5.30 17.35 17.13
CA PHE A 245 -5.38 17.39 18.59
C PHE A 245 -4.22 16.58 19.18
N GLY A 246 -3.64 17.10 20.13
CA GLY A 246 -2.52 16.88 20.90
C GLY A 246 -2.74 16.00 22.11
N GLY A 247 -1.65 15.53 22.66
CA GLY A 247 -1.55 14.82 23.95
C GLY A 247 -0.26 14.03 23.97
N GLY A 248 0.55 14.30 24.71
CA GLY A 248 1.59 14.39 25.61
C GLY A 248 2.12 13.08 26.16
N GLY A 249 3.43 12.95 26.21
CA GLY A 249 4.27 12.62 27.31
C GLY A 249 4.42 11.17 27.73
N GLY A 250 5.65 10.75 27.87
CA GLY A 250 6.03 9.63 28.70
C GLY A 250 7.37 9.02 28.27
N GLY A 251 8.44 9.46 28.90
CA GLY A 251 9.76 8.94 28.68
C GLY A 251 9.94 7.53 29.28
N GLY A 252 10.71 6.76 28.60
CA GLY A 252 11.26 5.49 29.02
C GLY A 252 12.15 5.03 27.88
N GLY A 253 13.40 4.66 28.14
CA GLY A 253 14.44 4.32 27.18
C GLY A 253 14.09 3.20 26.23
N GLY A 254 13.01 3.37 25.47
CA GLY A 254 12.48 2.49 24.45
C GLY A 254 12.69 3.09 23.06
N PHE A 255 12.42 2.32 22.02
CA PHE A 255 12.36 2.77 20.67
C PHE A 255 11.39 3.95 20.52
N GLY A 256 11.95 5.13 20.22
CA GLY A 256 11.20 6.39 20.19
C GLY A 256 10.43 6.63 18.89
N GLY A 257 10.14 5.55 18.15
CA GLY A 257 9.53 5.62 16.82
C GLY A 257 8.02 5.81 16.77
N PHE A 258 7.35 5.94 17.92
CA PHE A 258 5.89 6.04 18.00
C PHE A 258 5.48 7.44 18.54
N GLY A 259 5.60 8.41 17.67
CA GLY A 259 5.42 9.81 18.03
C GLY A 259 4.24 10.53 17.42
N GLY A 260 3.38 9.84 16.65
CA GLY A 260 2.16 10.44 16.10
C GLY A 260 2.22 10.78 14.61
N GLY A 261 3.08 10.11 13.84
CA GLY A 261 3.07 10.22 12.39
C GLY A 261 1.81 9.65 11.76
N SER A 262 1.43 10.17 10.59
CA SER A 262 0.24 9.78 9.83
C SER A 262 0.65 9.20 8.47
N SER A 263 -0.18 8.32 7.93
CA SER A 263 -0.10 7.88 6.54
C SER A 263 -1.46 8.02 5.86
N GLY A 264 -1.46 8.10 4.55
CA GLY A 264 -2.67 8.24 3.73
C GLY A 264 -2.99 6.99 2.91
N GLY A 265 -2.43 5.83 3.27
CA GLY A 265 -2.58 4.61 2.48
C GLY A 265 -1.57 4.49 1.33
N GLY A 266 -0.52 5.34 1.31
CA GLY A 266 0.58 5.25 0.35
C GLY A 266 1.38 3.96 0.48
N GLY A 267 2.22 3.67 -0.53
CA GLY A 267 3.02 2.45 -0.57
C GLY A 267 2.44 1.36 -1.47
N ALA A 268 2.76 0.11 -1.23
CA ALA A 268 2.33 -0.99 -2.08
C ALA A 268 2.00 -2.24 -1.27
N SER A 269 1.15 -3.08 -1.83
CA SER A 269 0.87 -4.42 -1.33
C SER A 269 1.22 -5.49 -2.36
N GLY A 270 1.37 -6.72 -1.88
CA GLY A 270 1.64 -7.87 -2.74
C GLY A 270 1.29 -9.20 -2.07
N GLY A 271 1.29 -10.26 -2.88
CA GLY A 271 1.08 -11.62 -2.41
C GLY A 271 2.14 -12.58 -2.98
N TRP A 272 2.23 -13.78 -2.40
CA TRP A 272 3.14 -14.83 -2.83
C TRP A 272 2.52 -16.22 -2.82
#